data_8ffcf09d982682e702bee4c60d382769
#
_entry.id   8ffcf09d982682e702bee4c60d382769
#
_cell.length_a   1.000
_cell.length_b   1.000
_cell.length_c   1.000
_cell.angle_alpha   90.00
_cell.angle_beta   90.00
_cell.angle_gamma   90.00
#
_symmetry.space_group_name_H-M   'P 1'
#
loop_
_entity.id
_entity.type
_entity.pdbx_description
1 polymer ?
#
loop_
_entity_poly.entity_id
_entity_poly.type
_entity_poly.pdbx_seq_one_letter_code
_entity_poly.pdbx_strand_id
1 'polypeptide(L)'
;NLLHRYDEMLHDFGRYVIIGLSLGNEGIHGAENPVDIFNQFRDNMLTLISKCREDDKIPVVMNNYTRADYTPSDYDYVKKMNLNIHRWDVPSVNVLGAIDNGEGKWADGYVRDPYHQDTKGHWEFMYAMPPSLFDALKQGKPYPERDTKKTMTLSKGATIQFAGEGIIHPFTVTLRIKGNKAGKLLNIDTEKGEACINIVDGHKIKYVSPEGSTLLSENEVLKSNTDAYDITLTHYYAQQRTLLYVNSLLIGELKERMVPRLFVVGDKEESRSRKYQELSFWRSAMTPEEITLHHQGICMKSSLEIYTPLDDEMKEMGLDNRAQTLNTSMQYVPKTSEESDKP
;
A
#
# COMPACT_ATOMS: atom_id res chain seq x y z
N ASN A 1 0.88 3.99 29.99
CA ASN A 1 -0.41 3.56 30.42
C ASN A 1 -1.55 4.53 30.02
N LEU A 2 -1.84 4.58 28.72
CA LEU A 2 -2.82 5.49 28.14
C LEU A 2 -4.26 5.15 28.58
N LEU A 3 -4.59 3.87 28.71
CA LEU A 3 -5.91 3.44 29.17
C LEU A 3 -6.32 4.04 30.52
N HIS A 4 -5.41 4.07 31.50
CA HIS A 4 -5.72 4.65 32.83
C HIS A 4 -5.83 6.18 32.80
N ARG A 5 -5.29 6.84 31.80
CA ARG A 5 -5.33 8.30 31.63
C ARG A 5 -6.29 8.75 30.54
N TYR A 6 -7.07 7.81 29.98
CA TYR A 6 -7.94 8.11 28.85
C TYR A 6 -8.93 9.24 29.20
N ASP A 7 -9.61 9.13 30.32
CA ASP A 7 -10.64 10.08 30.73
C ASP A 7 -10.05 11.48 31.03
N GLU A 8 -8.81 11.54 31.55
CA GLU A 8 -8.12 12.81 31.83
C GLU A 8 -7.55 13.47 30.57
N MET A 9 -7.09 12.66 29.60
CA MET A 9 -6.33 13.16 28.45
C MET A 9 -7.15 13.34 27.18
N LEU A 10 -8.21 12.57 26.98
CA LEU A 10 -8.88 12.46 25.68
C LEU A 10 -10.37 12.84 25.73
N HIS A 11 -11.00 12.80 26.91
CA HIS A 11 -12.43 13.02 27.03
C HIS A 11 -12.87 14.38 26.43
N ASP A 12 -12.15 15.46 26.73
CA ASP A 12 -12.54 16.83 26.37
C ASP A 12 -11.93 17.35 25.06
N PHE A 13 -11.05 16.57 24.41
CA PHE A 13 -10.28 17.03 23.27
C PHE A 13 -10.66 16.34 21.97
N GLY A 14 -10.85 17.14 20.92
CA GLY A 14 -10.86 16.77 19.51
C GLY A 14 -11.79 15.59 19.12
N ARG A 15 -12.27 15.61 17.89
CA ARG A 15 -13.08 14.53 17.33
C ARG A 15 -12.22 13.35 16.86
N TYR A 16 -10.99 13.58 16.44
CA TYR A 16 -10.08 12.55 15.93
C TYR A 16 -9.04 12.24 16.99
N VAL A 17 -8.81 10.94 17.24
CA VAL A 17 -7.79 10.45 18.17
C VAL A 17 -6.80 9.59 17.39
N ILE A 18 -5.59 10.10 17.19
CA ILE A 18 -4.51 9.33 16.56
C ILE A 18 -3.81 8.51 17.65
N ILE A 19 -3.90 7.19 17.55
CA ILE A 19 -3.32 6.24 18.51
C ILE A 19 -2.01 5.73 17.92
N GLY A 20 -0.88 6.33 18.33
CA GLY A 20 0.48 5.97 17.87
C GLY A 20 1.26 5.24 18.96
N LEU A 21 0.76 4.11 19.44
CA LEU A 21 1.42 3.27 20.43
C LEU A 21 2.27 2.17 19.75
N SER A 22 3.30 1.70 20.45
CA SER A 22 4.21 0.69 19.92
C SER A 22 4.44 -0.44 20.93
N LEU A 23 4.51 -1.67 20.45
CA LEU A 23 4.92 -2.85 21.24
C LEU A 23 6.26 -2.65 21.95
N GLY A 24 7.18 -1.86 21.36
CA GLY A 24 8.43 -1.51 21.99
C GLY A 24 8.29 -0.75 23.31
N ASN A 25 7.26 0.11 23.41
CA ASN A 25 6.98 0.87 24.63
C ASN A 25 6.32 0.00 25.71
N GLU A 26 5.71 -1.10 25.33
CA GLU A 26 5.11 -2.09 26.26
C GLU A 26 6.12 -3.17 26.69
N GLY A 27 7.37 -3.09 26.23
CA GLY A 27 8.45 -3.96 26.69
C GLY A 27 8.53 -5.31 25.95
N ILE A 28 8.14 -5.38 24.67
CA ILE A 28 8.26 -6.62 23.89
C ILE A 28 9.72 -7.09 23.80
N HIS A 29 10.68 -6.14 23.69
CA HIS A 29 12.11 -6.43 23.68
C HIS A 29 12.57 -6.88 25.08
N GLY A 30 13.18 -8.05 25.13
CA GLY A 30 13.67 -8.64 26.39
C GLY A 30 12.57 -9.19 27.32
N ALA A 31 11.32 -9.28 26.86
CA ALA A 31 10.23 -9.86 27.63
C ALA A 31 10.47 -11.35 27.90
N GLU A 32 10.24 -11.81 29.15
CA GLU A 32 10.25 -13.23 29.49
C GLU A 32 9.11 -13.97 28.76
N ASN A 33 7.95 -13.32 28.63
CA ASN A 33 6.80 -13.85 27.90
C ASN A 33 6.28 -12.83 26.86
N PRO A 34 6.87 -12.78 25.67
CA PRO A 34 6.45 -11.81 24.62
C PRO A 34 5.04 -12.04 24.12
N VAL A 35 4.47 -13.25 24.26
CA VAL A 35 3.08 -13.54 23.88
C VAL A 35 2.11 -12.79 24.76
N ASP A 36 2.37 -12.70 26.06
CA ASP A 36 1.50 -11.96 27.00
C ASP A 36 1.54 -10.46 26.70
N ILE A 37 2.74 -9.89 26.44
CA ILE A 37 2.87 -8.49 26.02
C ILE A 37 2.10 -8.22 24.73
N PHE A 38 2.23 -9.10 23.74
CA PHE A 38 1.51 -8.98 22.47
C PHE A 38 0.00 -9.01 22.65
N ASN A 39 -0.53 -9.95 23.42
CA ASN A 39 -1.95 -10.08 23.70
C ASN A 39 -2.48 -8.89 24.48
N GLN A 40 -1.77 -8.47 25.54
CA GLN A 40 -2.14 -7.31 26.34
C GLN A 40 -2.17 -6.02 25.50
N PHE A 41 -1.17 -5.82 24.65
CA PHE A 41 -1.15 -4.66 23.74
C PHE A 41 -2.36 -4.67 22.81
N ARG A 42 -2.64 -5.82 22.16
CA ARG A 42 -3.82 -5.98 21.30
C ARG A 42 -5.11 -5.61 22.02
N ASP A 43 -5.34 -6.19 23.18
CA ASP A 43 -6.58 -6.02 23.94
C ASP A 43 -6.72 -4.59 24.47
N ASN A 44 -5.62 -3.97 24.89
CA ASN A 44 -5.59 -2.56 25.29
C ASN A 44 -5.89 -1.62 24.12
N MET A 45 -5.36 -1.89 22.92
CA MET A 45 -5.64 -1.10 21.71
C MET A 45 -7.12 -1.21 21.33
N LEU A 46 -7.70 -2.40 21.34
CA LEU A 46 -9.11 -2.60 21.05
C LEU A 46 -10.00 -1.89 22.08
N THR A 47 -9.62 -1.90 23.34
CA THR A 47 -10.31 -1.15 24.41
C THR A 47 -10.23 0.36 24.18
N LEU A 48 -9.07 0.91 23.78
CA LEU A 48 -8.93 2.34 23.45
C LEU A 48 -9.81 2.73 22.27
N ILE A 49 -9.85 1.90 21.22
CA ILE A 49 -10.71 2.11 20.05
C ILE A 49 -12.18 2.15 20.46
N SER A 50 -12.63 1.22 21.34
CA SER A 50 -14.00 1.19 21.85
C SER A 50 -14.32 2.46 22.64
N LYS A 51 -13.48 2.83 23.60
CA LYS A 51 -13.66 4.06 24.40
C LYS A 51 -13.77 5.32 23.51
N CYS A 52 -12.91 5.45 22.49
CA CYS A 52 -13.02 6.56 21.55
C CYS A 52 -14.39 6.62 20.86
N ARG A 53 -14.92 5.48 20.46
CA ARG A 53 -16.25 5.40 19.81
C ARG A 53 -17.39 5.67 20.75
N GLU A 54 -17.30 5.21 21.99
CA GLU A 54 -18.27 5.49 23.05
C GLU A 54 -18.37 6.98 23.35
N ASP A 55 -17.27 7.74 23.17
CA ASP A 55 -17.20 9.19 23.33
C ASP A 55 -17.41 9.95 22.00
N ASP A 56 -18.05 9.35 20.98
CA ASP A 56 -18.30 9.93 19.66
C ASP A 56 -17.04 10.43 18.94
N LYS A 57 -15.87 9.87 19.27
CA LYS A 57 -14.57 10.17 18.62
C LYS A 57 -14.25 9.16 17.51
N ILE A 58 -13.44 9.60 16.58
CA ILE A 58 -12.96 8.77 15.48
C ILE A 58 -11.52 8.37 15.77
N PRO A 59 -11.24 7.13 16.19
CA PRO A 59 -9.88 6.65 16.37
C PRO A 59 -9.22 6.40 15.01
N VAL A 60 -7.93 6.74 14.91
CA VAL A 60 -7.05 6.41 13.78
C VAL A 60 -5.80 5.74 14.35
N VAL A 61 -5.50 4.53 13.93
CA VAL A 61 -4.38 3.75 14.47
C VAL A 61 -3.16 3.90 13.58
N MET A 62 -2.04 4.37 14.12
CA MET A 62 -0.73 4.17 13.49
C MET A 62 -0.25 2.76 13.86
N ASN A 63 0.19 1.99 12.87
CA ASN A 63 0.71 0.66 13.14
C ASN A 63 2.07 0.72 13.89
N ASN A 64 2.57 -0.44 14.33
CA ASN A 64 3.84 -0.50 15.04
C ASN A 64 5.01 -0.25 14.09
N TYR A 65 5.99 0.50 14.56
CA TYR A 65 7.21 0.87 13.85
C TYR A 65 8.45 0.16 14.45
N THR A 66 9.59 0.33 13.79
CA THR A 66 10.88 -0.30 14.13
C THR A 66 11.55 0.33 15.34
N ARG A 67 12.57 -0.37 15.90
CA ARG A 67 13.52 0.16 16.89
C ARG A 67 14.90 -0.47 16.64
N ALA A 68 15.97 0.26 16.94
CA ALA A 68 17.32 -0.25 16.71
C ALA A 68 17.70 -1.46 17.59
N ASP A 69 17.01 -1.65 18.72
CA ASP A 69 17.26 -2.74 19.67
C ASP A 69 16.45 -4.03 19.39
N TYR A 70 15.55 -4.01 18.40
CA TYR A 70 14.73 -5.19 18.09
C TYR A 70 15.56 -6.37 17.61
N THR A 71 15.23 -7.53 18.13
CA THR A 71 15.68 -8.82 17.61
C THR A 71 14.75 -9.24 16.43
N PRO A 72 15.14 -10.24 15.63
CA PRO A 72 14.24 -10.82 14.61
C PRO A 72 12.91 -11.31 15.21
N SER A 73 12.92 -11.85 16.43
CA SER A 73 11.69 -12.29 17.13
C SER A 73 10.79 -11.10 17.48
N ASP A 74 11.35 -9.99 17.98
CA ASP A 74 10.58 -8.78 18.28
C ASP A 74 9.95 -8.22 17.02
N TYR A 75 10.70 -8.21 15.90
CA TYR A 75 10.20 -7.77 14.62
C TYR A 75 9.05 -8.64 14.09
N ASP A 76 9.11 -9.95 14.33
CA ASP A 76 8.01 -10.85 13.97
C ASP A 76 6.72 -10.52 14.75
N TYR A 77 6.82 -10.14 16.03
CA TYR A 77 5.65 -9.67 16.79
C TYR A 77 5.12 -8.33 16.28
N VAL A 78 5.99 -7.40 15.89
CA VAL A 78 5.61 -6.13 15.24
C VAL A 78 4.83 -6.40 13.96
N LYS A 79 5.36 -7.23 13.05
CA LYS A 79 4.66 -7.60 11.81
C LYS A 79 3.32 -8.27 12.08
N LYS A 80 3.26 -9.24 13.00
CA LYS A 80 2.01 -9.91 13.40
C LYS A 80 0.97 -8.93 13.93
N MET A 81 1.37 -7.94 14.73
CA MET A 81 0.45 -6.92 15.24
C MET A 81 -0.07 -6.03 14.11
N ASN A 82 0.79 -5.63 13.19
CA ASN A 82 0.40 -4.82 12.03
C ASN A 82 -0.58 -5.57 11.12
N LEU A 83 -0.42 -6.87 10.94
CA LEU A 83 -1.39 -7.72 10.24
C LEU A 83 -2.75 -7.80 10.99
N ASN A 84 -2.76 -7.77 12.32
CA ASN A 84 -4.01 -7.68 13.09
C ASN A 84 -4.69 -6.32 12.90
N ILE A 85 -3.94 -5.22 12.90
CA ILE A 85 -4.47 -3.86 12.69
C ILE A 85 -5.20 -3.74 11.34
N HIS A 86 -4.70 -4.35 10.28
CA HIS A 86 -5.42 -4.40 9.00
C HIS A 86 -6.80 -5.07 9.08
N ARG A 87 -6.99 -6.00 10.02
CA ARG A 87 -8.26 -6.72 10.21
C ARG A 87 -9.23 -5.99 11.16
N TRP A 88 -8.74 -5.02 11.94
CA TRP A 88 -9.59 -4.24 12.82
C TRP A 88 -10.46 -3.29 11.99
N ASP A 89 -11.65 -3.06 12.47
CA ASP A 89 -12.56 -2.09 11.86
C ASP A 89 -12.22 -0.67 12.35
N VAL A 90 -11.06 -0.18 11.97
CA VAL A 90 -10.52 1.13 12.35
C VAL A 90 -9.64 1.68 11.21
N PRO A 91 -9.73 2.99 10.90
CA PRO A 91 -8.78 3.64 9.99
C PRO A 91 -7.35 3.49 10.52
N SER A 92 -6.41 3.20 9.64
CA SER A 92 -5.04 2.98 10.08
C SER A 92 -3.99 3.46 9.08
N VAL A 93 -2.79 3.77 9.61
CA VAL A 93 -1.64 4.25 8.85
C VAL A 93 -0.48 3.27 9.05
N ASN A 94 0.13 2.84 7.95
CA ASN A 94 1.27 1.93 7.96
C ASN A 94 2.60 2.71 8.02
N VAL A 95 3.09 2.98 9.21
CA VAL A 95 4.36 3.67 9.43
C VAL A 95 5.56 2.72 9.46
N LEU A 96 5.34 1.42 9.59
CA LEU A 96 6.43 0.43 9.50
C LEU A 96 7.11 0.52 8.13
N GLY A 97 6.33 0.47 7.04
CA GLY A 97 6.85 0.52 5.68
C GLY A 97 7.47 1.87 5.27
N ALA A 98 7.45 2.88 6.15
CA ALA A 98 8.03 4.19 5.86
C ALA A 98 9.56 4.21 6.04
N ILE A 99 10.07 3.68 7.15
CA ILE A 99 11.49 3.77 7.52
C ILE A 99 12.08 2.49 8.12
N ASP A 100 11.43 1.36 7.92
CA ASP A 100 11.98 0.04 8.25
C ASP A 100 13.12 -0.34 7.30
N ASN A 101 14.17 -1.00 7.79
CA ASN A 101 15.26 -1.51 6.96
C ASN A 101 15.01 -2.95 6.44
N GLY A 102 13.85 -3.53 6.73
CA GLY A 102 13.49 -4.91 6.40
C GLY A 102 13.91 -5.94 7.44
N GLU A 103 14.57 -5.52 8.51
CA GLU A 103 15.02 -6.36 9.64
C GLU A 103 14.46 -5.88 10.98
N GLY A 104 13.49 -4.97 10.95
CA GLY A 104 12.88 -4.37 12.14
C GLY A 104 13.68 -3.22 12.75
N LYS A 105 14.67 -2.70 12.04
CA LYS A 105 15.51 -1.57 12.48
C LYS A 105 15.27 -0.35 11.60
N TRP A 106 15.73 0.79 12.05
CA TRP A 106 15.65 2.03 11.29
C TRP A 106 16.49 1.95 10.01
N ALA A 107 15.95 2.46 8.91
CA ALA A 107 16.74 2.70 7.70
C ALA A 107 17.84 3.76 7.99
N ASP A 108 18.98 3.62 7.33
CA ASP A 108 20.15 4.50 7.53
C ASP A 108 19.80 5.96 7.20
N GLY A 109 20.20 6.88 8.10
CA GLY A 109 20.00 8.31 7.95
C GLY A 109 18.61 8.83 8.35
N TYR A 110 17.78 8.00 9.02
CA TYR A 110 16.46 8.37 9.53
C TYR A 110 16.32 8.21 11.04
N VAL A 111 17.40 7.94 11.74
CA VAL A 111 17.43 7.67 13.18
C VAL A 111 18.08 8.82 13.95
N ARG A 112 17.48 9.19 15.09
CA ARG A 112 18.03 10.11 16.07
C ARG A 112 18.75 9.38 17.20
N ASP A 113 18.10 8.34 17.71
CA ASP A 113 18.62 7.48 18.78
C ASP A 113 18.01 6.06 18.62
N PRO A 114 18.42 5.04 19.40
CA PRO A 114 17.91 3.67 19.22
C PRO A 114 16.38 3.53 19.22
N TYR A 115 15.67 4.45 19.82
CA TYR A 115 14.21 4.37 20.06
C TYR A 115 13.38 5.32 19.22
N HIS A 116 14.02 6.34 18.62
CA HIS A 116 13.33 7.42 17.93
C HIS A 116 13.95 7.74 16.58
N GLN A 117 13.08 7.96 15.60
CA GLN A 117 13.46 8.52 14.32
C GLN A 117 13.87 10.02 14.45
N ASP A 118 14.62 10.49 13.49
CA ASP A 118 14.96 11.91 13.34
C ASP A 118 13.83 12.71 12.65
N THR A 119 14.10 13.98 12.33
CA THR A 119 13.13 14.82 11.62
C THR A 119 12.75 14.25 10.25
N LYS A 120 13.69 13.65 9.51
CA LYS A 120 13.41 13.04 8.21
C LYS A 120 12.51 11.81 8.35
N GLY A 121 12.74 11.00 9.38
CA GLY A 121 11.88 9.85 9.67
C GLY A 121 10.46 10.27 10.04
N HIS A 122 10.26 11.39 10.74
CA HIS A 122 8.94 11.97 10.96
C HIS A 122 8.26 12.42 9.66
N TRP A 123 9.00 12.98 8.70
CA TRP A 123 8.46 13.27 7.37
C TRP A 123 8.00 12.01 6.63
N GLU A 124 8.77 10.92 6.69
CA GLU A 124 8.35 9.66 6.07
C GLU A 124 7.07 9.09 6.71
N PHE A 125 6.92 9.21 8.03
CA PHE A 125 5.65 8.84 8.70
C PHE A 125 4.48 9.69 8.21
N MET A 126 4.71 11.00 8.01
CA MET A 126 3.69 11.88 7.46
C MET A 126 3.33 11.51 6.02
N TYR A 127 4.31 11.15 5.18
CA TYR A 127 4.05 10.72 3.80
C TYR A 127 3.30 9.38 3.71
N ALA A 128 3.36 8.56 4.74
CA ALA A 128 2.57 7.32 4.82
C ALA A 128 1.08 7.57 5.14
N MET A 129 0.71 8.77 5.56
CA MET A 129 -0.69 9.12 5.82
C MET A 129 -1.33 9.67 4.55
N PRO A 130 -2.47 9.12 4.08
CA PRO A 130 -3.22 9.72 2.98
C PRO A 130 -3.70 11.14 3.36
N PRO A 131 -3.39 12.19 2.58
CA PRO A 131 -3.70 13.58 2.93
C PRO A 131 -5.17 13.84 3.19
N SER A 132 -6.09 13.25 2.43
CA SER A 132 -7.54 13.43 2.57
C SER A 132 -8.21 12.45 3.53
N LEU A 133 -7.45 11.65 4.31
CA LEU A 133 -8.01 10.66 5.24
C LEU A 133 -9.05 11.28 6.19
N PHE A 134 -8.71 12.35 6.87
CA PHE A 134 -9.61 12.98 7.87
C PHE A 134 -10.87 13.58 7.23
N ASP A 135 -10.77 14.13 6.03
CA ASP A 135 -11.92 14.64 5.29
C ASP A 135 -12.85 13.51 4.83
N ALA A 136 -12.30 12.38 4.40
CA ALA A 136 -13.08 11.20 4.07
C ALA A 136 -13.78 10.61 5.30
N LEU A 137 -13.11 10.55 6.45
CA LEU A 137 -13.70 10.11 7.71
C LEU A 137 -14.79 11.07 8.20
N LYS A 138 -14.61 12.39 8.00
CA LYS A 138 -15.63 13.39 8.31
C LYS A 138 -16.89 13.21 7.48
N GLN A 139 -16.76 12.76 6.24
CA GLN A 139 -17.88 12.44 5.34
C GLN A 139 -18.50 11.05 5.61
N GLY A 140 -17.96 10.30 6.57
CA GLY A 140 -18.44 8.95 6.90
C GLY A 140 -18.16 7.91 5.82
N LYS A 141 -17.07 8.08 5.04
CA LYS A 141 -16.71 7.13 3.99
C LYS A 141 -16.48 5.74 4.58
N PRO A 142 -17.13 4.68 4.06
CA PRO A 142 -17.09 3.36 4.64
C PRO A 142 -15.69 2.72 4.53
N TYR A 143 -15.46 1.67 5.32
CA TYR A 143 -14.27 0.83 5.16
C TYR A 143 -14.30 0.09 3.82
N PRO A 144 -13.17 0.00 3.13
CA PRO A 144 -13.10 -0.75 1.89
C PRO A 144 -13.20 -2.26 2.16
N GLU A 145 -13.99 -2.94 1.33
CA GLU A 145 -14.03 -4.38 1.23
C GLU A 145 -13.48 -4.81 -0.13
N ARG A 146 -12.61 -5.84 -0.12
CA ARG A 146 -12.02 -6.34 -1.35
C ARG A 146 -13.06 -7.08 -2.20
N ASP A 147 -13.23 -6.64 -3.45
CA ASP A 147 -14.10 -7.27 -4.45
C ASP A 147 -13.33 -7.48 -5.76
N THR A 148 -13.15 -8.74 -6.15
CA THR A 148 -12.45 -9.13 -7.38
C THR A 148 -13.34 -9.94 -8.32
N LYS A 149 -14.67 -9.88 -8.14
CA LYS A 149 -15.63 -10.69 -8.90
C LYS A 149 -15.84 -10.19 -10.32
N LYS A 150 -15.81 -8.88 -10.50
CA LYS A 150 -16.01 -8.22 -11.78
C LYS A 150 -14.69 -8.05 -12.54
N THR A 151 -14.78 -7.58 -13.76
CA THR A 151 -13.61 -7.41 -14.64
C THR A 151 -13.87 -6.25 -15.58
N MET A 152 -12.89 -5.36 -15.69
CA MET A 152 -12.84 -4.33 -16.72
C MET A 152 -11.94 -4.79 -17.86
N THR A 153 -12.42 -4.68 -19.08
CA THR A 153 -11.63 -4.92 -20.29
C THR A 153 -11.11 -3.60 -20.83
N LEU A 154 -9.84 -3.28 -20.61
CA LEU A 154 -9.21 -2.18 -21.33
C LEU A 154 -9.09 -2.56 -22.81
N SER A 155 -9.73 -1.78 -23.68
CA SER A 155 -9.65 -1.91 -25.12
C SER A 155 -8.24 -1.55 -25.61
N LYS A 156 -7.93 -1.82 -26.86
CA LYS A 156 -6.67 -1.42 -27.50
C LYS A 156 -6.42 0.08 -27.32
N GLY A 157 -5.27 0.46 -26.75
CA GLY A 157 -4.88 1.84 -26.50
C GLY A 157 -5.65 2.58 -25.41
N ALA A 158 -6.61 1.95 -24.73
CA ALA A 158 -7.27 2.53 -23.57
C ALA A 158 -6.40 2.35 -22.31
N THR A 159 -6.45 3.33 -21.42
CA THR A 159 -5.67 3.33 -20.16
C THR A 159 -6.53 3.76 -18.97
N ILE A 160 -6.06 3.41 -17.76
CA ILE A 160 -6.49 4.04 -16.51
C ILE A 160 -5.32 4.86 -16.01
N GLN A 161 -5.56 6.12 -15.66
CA GLN A 161 -4.54 7.01 -15.10
C GLN A 161 -4.93 7.41 -13.69
N PHE A 162 -3.95 7.54 -12.80
CA PHE A 162 -4.15 8.05 -11.45
C PHE A 162 -2.86 8.65 -10.88
N ALA A 163 -3.01 9.54 -9.90
CA ALA A 163 -1.92 10.13 -9.13
C ALA A 163 -2.23 10.02 -7.64
N GLY A 164 -1.22 9.92 -6.82
CA GLY A 164 -1.38 10.07 -5.38
C GLY A 164 -1.54 11.53 -4.97
N GLU A 165 -2.09 11.76 -3.78
CA GLU A 165 -2.25 13.11 -3.21
C GLU A 165 -0.91 13.64 -2.69
N GLY A 166 -0.36 14.68 -3.31
CA GLY A 166 0.90 15.30 -2.88
C GLY A 166 2.14 14.41 -3.09
N ILE A 167 3.13 14.54 -2.23
CA ILE A 167 4.40 13.80 -2.33
C ILE A 167 4.21 12.35 -1.93
N ILE A 168 4.74 11.44 -2.74
CA ILE A 168 4.74 10.01 -2.51
C ILE A 168 6.19 9.55 -2.32
N HIS A 169 6.51 9.02 -1.15
CA HIS A 169 7.81 8.39 -0.89
C HIS A 169 7.67 6.87 -0.82
N PRO A 170 7.25 6.25 0.32
CA PRO A 170 6.97 4.82 0.29
C PRO A 170 5.66 4.59 -0.44
N PHE A 171 5.61 3.55 -1.26
CA PHE A 171 4.34 3.14 -1.88
C PHE A 171 4.30 1.66 -2.22
N THR A 172 3.10 1.16 -2.38
CA THR A 172 2.81 -0.12 -3.00
C THR A 172 1.70 0.08 -4.01
N VAL A 173 1.84 -0.50 -5.20
CA VAL A 173 0.78 -0.58 -6.20
C VAL A 173 0.54 -2.03 -6.57
N THR A 174 -0.71 -2.46 -6.57
CA THR A 174 -1.12 -3.80 -7.03
C THR A 174 -2.14 -3.69 -8.14
N LEU A 175 -1.90 -4.44 -9.20
CA LEU A 175 -2.86 -4.69 -10.26
C LEU A 175 -3.26 -6.17 -10.24
N ARG A 176 -4.55 -6.44 -10.14
CA ARG A 176 -5.06 -7.79 -10.40
C ARG A 176 -5.48 -7.90 -11.85
N ILE A 177 -4.72 -8.67 -12.61
CA ILE A 177 -4.94 -8.90 -14.04
C ILE A 177 -5.52 -10.30 -14.28
N LYS A 178 -6.19 -10.49 -15.43
CA LYS A 178 -6.61 -11.81 -15.89
C LYS A 178 -5.90 -12.16 -17.20
N GLY A 179 -5.20 -13.29 -17.17
CA GLY A 179 -4.42 -13.79 -18.30
C GLY A 179 -2.99 -13.27 -18.32
N ASN A 180 -2.23 -13.74 -19.31
CA ASN A 180 -0.77 -13.55 -19.42
C ASN A 180 -0.34 -12.94 -20.76
N LYS A 181 -1.23 -12.25 -21.47
CA LYS A 181 -0.88 -11.63 -22.75
C LYS A 181 0.32 -10.70 -22.60
N ALA A 182 1.29 -10.79 -23.50
CA ALA A 182 2.45 -9.90 -23.52
C ALA A 182 2.04 -8.43 -23.76
N GLY A 183 2.80 -7.48 -23.21
CA GLY A 183 2.57 -6.05 -23.31
C GLY A 183 2.72 -5.32 -21.97
N LYS A 184 2.64 -4.01 -21.99
CA LYS A 184 2.81 -3.15 -20.83
C LYS A 184 1.60 -3.23 -19.90
N LEU A 185 1.86 -3.37 -18.60
CA LEU A 185 0.83 -3.40 -17.55
C LEU A 185 0.67 -2.06 -16.86
N LEU A 186 1.80 -1.45 -16.52
CA LEU A 186 1.87 -0.23 -15.73
C LEU A 186 3.05 0.61 -16.22
N ASN A 187 2.81 1.91 -16.34
CA ASN A 187 3.83 2.93 -16.50
C ASN A 187 3.78 3.88 -15.31
N ILE A 188 4.93 4.29 -14.80
CA ILE A 188 5.06 5.20 -13.65
C ILE A 188 5.95 6.36 -14.09
N ASP A 189 5.36 7.55 -14.24
CA ASP A 189 6.13 8.77 -14.43
C ASP A 189 6.73 9.22 -13.11
N THR A 190 8.02 9.49 -13.08
CA THR A 190 8.76 9.91 -11.88
C THR A 190 9.61 11.15 -12.18
N GLU A 191 10.21 11.73 -11.13
CA GLU A 191 11.15 12.84 -11.30
C GLU A 191 12.42 12.48 -12.09
N LYS A 192 12.72 11.15 -12.23
CA LYS A 192 13.93 10.64 -12.90
C LYS A 192 13.66 10.02 -14.26
N GLY A 193 12.43 9.95 -14.71
CA GLY A 193 12.01 9.29 -15.93
C GLY A 193 10.88 8.29 -15.70
N GLU A 194 10.65 7.42 -16.67
CA GLU A 194 9.56 6.45 -16.62
C GLU A 194 10.05 5.09 -16.12
N ALA A 195 9.32 4.51 -15.15
CA ALA A 195 9.42 3.09 -14.81
C ALA A 195 8.26 2.32 -15.44
N CYS A 196 8.45 1.04 -15.75
CA CYS A 196 7.34 0.25 -16.28
C CYS A 196 7.38 -1.23 -15.89
N ILE A 197 6.19 -1.83 -15.82
CA ILE A 197 6.01 -3.28 -15.66
C ILE A 197 5.42 -3.83 -16.95
N ASN A 198 6.05 -4.89 -17.49
CA ASN A 198 5.66 -5.55 -18.72
C ASN A 198 5.51 -7.05 -18.53
N ILE A 199 4.58 -7.66 -19.26
CA ILE A 199 4.60 -9.10 -19.53
C ILE A 199 5.40 -9.31 -20.81
N VAL A 200 6.43 -10.16 -20.74
CA VAL A 200 7.27 -10.53 -21.87
C VAL A 200 7.11 -12.01 -22.16
N ASP A 201 7.13 -12.38 -23.46
CA ASP A 201 6.97 -13.76 -23.93
C ASP A 201 5.68 -14.47 -23.43
N GLY A 202 4.69 -13.69 -22.95
CA GLY A 202 3.42 -14.20 -22.43
C GLY A 202 3.48 -14.95 -21.08
N HIS A 203 4.66 -15.13 -20.47
CA HIS A 203 4.84 -15.93 -19.27
C HIS A 203 5.73 -15.30 -18.20
N LYS A 204 6.58 -14.36 -18.60
CA LYS A 204 7.53 -13.68 -17.72
C LYS A 204 7.09 -12.27 -17.42
N ILE A 205 7.48 -11.77 -16.24
CA ILE A 205 7.28 -10.39 -15.84
C ILE A 205 8.60 -9.64 -15.87
N LYS A 206 8.60 -8.41 -16.37
CA LYS A 206 9.75 -7.53 -16.43
C LYS A 206 9.40 -6.18 -15.82
N TYR A 207 10.24 -5.69 -14.93
CA TYR A 207 10.23 -4.32 -14.47
C TYR A 207 11.44 -3.59 -15.03
N VAL A 208 11.24 -2.35 -15.46
CA VAL A 208 12.28 -1.43 -15.90
C VAL A 208 12.22 -0.19 -15.02
N SER A 209 13.33 0.14 -14.37
CA SER A 209 13.42 1.31 -13.49
C SER A 209 13.51 2.62 -14.30
N PRO A 210 13.28 3.80 -13.67
CA PRO A 210 13.44 5.09 -14.36
C PRO A 210 14.84 5.32 -14.92
N GLU A 211 15.86 4.71 -14.34
CA GLU A 211 17.27 4.82 -14.77
C GLU A 211 17.70 3.67 -15.70
N GLY A 212 16.75 2.82 -16.14
CA GLY A 212 16.97 1.76 -17.13
C GLY A 212 17.44 0.42 -16.55
N SER A 213 17.61 0.28 -15.23
CA SER A 213 17.89 -1.02 -14.62
C SER A 213 16.69 -1.95 -14.76
N THR A 214 16.92 -3.27 -14.85
CA THR A 214 15.84 -4.21 -15.13
C THR A 214 15.79 -5.38 -14.15
N LEU A 215 14.56 -5.79 -13.79
CA LEU A 215 14.24 -7.10 -13.21
C LEU A 215 13.48 -7.92 -14.23
N LEU A 216 13.87 -9.16 -14.40
CA LEU A 216 13.16 -10.13 -15.22
C LEU A 216 12.98 -11.41 -14.41
N SER A 217 11.76 -11.96 -14.38
CA SER A 217 11.54 -13.25 -13.72
C SER A 217 12.39 -14.34 -14.41
N GLU A 218 13.12 -15.12 -13.62
CA GLU A 218 13.94 -16.23 -14.14
C GLU A 218 13.04 -17.29 -14.78
N ASN A 219 11.94 -17.59 -14.11
CA ASN A 219 10.98 -18.60 -14.53
C ASN A 219 9.72 -17.98 -15.14
N GLU A 220 8.93 -18.82 -15.79
CA GLU A 220 7.57 -18.52 -16.22
C GLU A 220 6.67 -18.44 -14.99
N VAL A 221 6.20 -17.24 -14.63
CA VAL A 221 5.38 -16.98 -13.45
C VAL A 221 3.90 -16.78 -13.77
N LEU A 222 3.58 -16.50 -15.03
CA LEU A 222 2.23 -16.32 -15.56
C LEU A 222 1.87 -17.51 -16.45
N LYS A 223 1.44 -18.61 -15.84
CA LYS A 223 1.31 -19.92 -16.52
C LYS A 223 0.07 -20.08 -17.39
N SER A 224 -0.98 -19.29 -17.15
CA SER A 224 -2.28 -19.47 -17.78
C SER A 224 -2.84 -18.15 -18.31
N ASN A 225 -3.51 -18.19 -19.45
CA ASN A 225 -4.20 -17.03 -20.02
C ASN A 225 -5.63 -16.81 -19.42
N THR A 226 -6.08 -17.67 -18.54
CA THR A 226 -7.39 -17.60 -17.89
C THR A 226 -7.31 -17.26 -16.40
N ASP A 227 -6.16 -17.50 -15.76
CA ASP A 227 -5.97 -17.26 -14.34
C ASP A 227 -5.83 -15.78 -14.03
N ALA A 228 -6.12 -15.43 -12.78
CA ALA A 228 -5.87 -14.09 -12.26
C ALA A 228 -4.54 -14.04 -11.53
N TYR A 229 -3.83 -12.93 -11.68
CA TYR A 229 -2.53 -12.69 -11.06
C TYR A 229 -2.52 -11.30 -10.39
N ASP A 230 -2.03 -11.24 -9.16
CA ASP A 230 -1.72 -10.00 -8.49
C ASP A 230 -0.28 -9.59 -8.84
N ILE A 231 -0.11 -8.48 -9.51
CA ILE A 231 1.20 -7.91 -9.85
C ILE A 231 1.43 -6.74 -8.91
N THR A 232 2.39 -6.89 -8.00
CA THR A 232 2.65 -5.92 -6.93
C THR A 232 4.05 -5.35 -7.05
N LEU A 233 4.16 -4.03 -7.12
CA LEU A 233 5.40 -3.28 -6.96
C LEU A 233 5.35 -2.56 -5.62
N THR A 234 6.34 -2.79 -4.75
CA THR A 234 6.50 -2.07 -3.49
C THR A 234 7.82 -1.34 -3.46
N HIS A 235 7.78 -0.06 -3.08
CA HIS A 235 8.94 0.83 -3.04
C HIS A 235 9.19 1.33 -1.61
N TYR A 236 10.34 0.96 -1.08
CA TYR A 236 10.87 1.41 0.21
C TYR A 236 11.77 2.62 -0.03
N TYR A 237 11.22 3.83 0.01
CA TYR A 237 11.95 5.05 -0.30
C TYR A 237 13.19 5.26 0.60
N ALA A 238 13.03 5.06 1.90
CA ALA A 238 14.13 5.20 2.87
C ALA A 238 15.27 4.21 2.63
N GLN A 239 14.93 2.96 2.27
CA GLN A 239 15.91 1.91 1.93
C GLN A 239 16.49 2.04 0.52
N GLN A 240 15.93 2.91 -0.34
CA GLN A 240 16.24 2.97 -1.76
C GLN A 240 16.06 1.60 -2.45
N ARG A 241 14.91 0.99 -2.26
CA ARG A 241 14.69 -0.40 -2.65
C ARG A 241 13.30 -0.58 -3.26
N THR A 242 13.24 -1.22 -4.42
CA THR A 242 11.99 -1.59 -5.10
C THR A 242 11.93 -3.10 -5.27
N LEU A 243 10.81 -3.71 -4.90
CA LEU A 243 10.58 -5.13 -5.03
C LEU A 243 9.37 -5.39 -5.93
N LEU A 244 9.49 -6.41 -6.78
CA LEU A 244 8.41 -6.87 -7.65
C LEU A 244 7.93 -8.25 -7.20
N TYR A 245 6.61 -8.40 -7.12
CA TYR A 245 5.96 -9.67 -6.79
C TYR A 245 4.94 -10.07 -7.85
N VAL A 246 4.79 -11.38 -8.05
CA VAL A 246 3.65 -11.99 -8.74
C VAL A 246 2.93 -12.88 -7.74
N ASN A 247 1.67 -12.56 -7.45
CA ASN A 247 0.95 -13.11 -6.31
C ASN A 247 1.71 -12.81 -5.00
N SER A 248 2.19 -13.83 -4.30
CA SER A 248 3.05 -13.68 -3.12
C SER A 248 4.53 -14.04 -3.39
N LEU A 249 4.88 -14.39 -4.64
CA LEU A 249 6.24 -14.77 -5.01
C LEU A 249 7.07 -13.53 -5.31
N LEU A 250 8.16 -13.33 -4.57
CA LEU A 250 9.16 -12.30 -4.89
C LEU A 250 9.88 -12.66 -6.21
N ILE A 251 9.83 -11.75 -7.17
CA ILE A 251 10.51 -11.88 -8.46
C ILE A 251 11.95 -11.37 -8.35
N GLY A 252 12.14 -10.29 -7.61
CA GLY A 252 13.44 -9.70 -7.36
C GLY A 252 13.34 -8.29 -6.83
N GLU A 253 14.50 -7.66 -6.66
CA GLU A 253 14.63 -6.31 -6.14
C GLU A 253 15.64 -5.48 -6.92
N LEU A 254 15.45 -4.15 -6.93
CA LEU A 254 16.41 -3.17 -7.43
C LEU A 254 16.73 -2.15 -6.35
N LYS A 255 17.98 -1.72 -6.31
CA LYS A 255 18.40 -0.58 -5.49
C LYS A 255 18.13 0.70 -6.28
N GLU A 256 17.08 1.42 -5.90
CA GLU A 256 16.69 2.66 -6.54
C GLU A 256 15.88 3.54 -5.60
N ARG A 257 15.81 4.84 -5.91
CA ARG A 257 14.92 5.78 -5.24
C ARG A 257 14.16 6.56 -6.30
N MET A 258 12.84 6.61 -6.18
CA MET A 258 11.96 7.36 -7.09
C MET A 258 10.83 8.05 -6.32
N VAL A 259 10.35 9.14 -6.89
CA VAL A 259 9.15 9.86 -6.46
C VAL A 259 8.16 9.83 -7.62
N PRO A 260 7.12 9.00 -7.55
CA PRO A 260 6.14 8.89 -8.62
C PRO A 260 5.24 10.12 -8.69
N ARG A 261 4.80 10.47 -9.90
CA ARG A 261 3.89 11.58 -10.19
C ARG A 261 2.58 11.12 -10.80
N LEU A 262 2.68 10.16 -11.74
CA LEU A 262 1.54 9.63 -12.47
C LEU A 262 1.72 8.14 -12.70
N PHE A 263 0.63 7.40 -12.52
CA PHE A 263 0.55 5.98 -12.83
C PHE A 263 -0.40 5.79 -14.01
N VAL A 264 0.01 4.98 -14.99
CA VAL A 264 -0.77 4.67 -16.19
C VAL A 264 -0.88 3.17 -16.32
N VAL A 265 -2.07 2.62 -16.08
CA VAL A 265 -2.39 1.20 -16.25
C VAL A 265 -2.77 0.96 -17.70
N GLY A 266 -2.16 -0.04 -18.33
CA GLY A 266 -2.27 -0.29 -19.78
C GLY A 266 -1.26 0.52 -20.58
N ASP A 267 -1.45 0.55 -21.90
CA ASP A 267 -0.55 1.24 -22.83
C ASP A 267 -1.35 1.81 -24.00
N LYS A 268 -1.09 3.08 -24.34
CA LYS A 268 -1.71 3.75 -25.50
C LYS A 268 -1.36 3.09 -26.83
N GLU A 269 -0.15 2.51 -26.92
CA GLU A 269 0.35 1.80 -28.09
C GLU A 269 -0.06 0.31 -28.11
N GLU A 270 -0.76 -0.18 -27.09
CA GLU A 270 -1.13 -1.58 -27.01
C GLU A 270 -2.13 -1.96 -28.11
N SER A 271 -1.80 -2.98 -28.86
CA SER A 271 -2.61 -3.52 -29.95
C SER A 271 -3.68 -4.53 -29.51
N ARG A 272 -3.68 -4.90 -28.23
CA ARG A 272 -4.53 -5.97 -27.66
C ARG A 272 -5.31 -5.47 -26.46
N SER A 273 -6.52 -5.99 -26.29
CA SER A 273 -7.29 -5.75 -25.06
C SER A 273 -6.78 -6.62 -23.91
N ARG A 274 -6.84 -6.08 -22.69
CA ARG A 274 -6.44 -6.76 -21.46
C ARG A 274 -7.53 -6.62 -20.39
N LYS A 275 -7.65 -7.63 -19.55
CA LYS A 275 -8.63 -7.69 -18.46
C LYS A 275 -7.98 -7.38 -17.12
N TYR A 276 -8.59 -6.48 -16.36
CA TYR A 276 -8.21 -6.10 -15.01
C TYR A 276 -9.37 -6.30 -14.05
N GLN A 277 -9.09 -6.72 -12.82
CA GLN A 277 -10.12 -6.96 -11.80
C GLN A 277 -10.02 -5.98 -10.63
N GLU A 278 -8.80 -5.47 -10.36
CA GLU A 278 -8.52 -4.61 -9.21
C GLU A 278 -7.34 -3.70 -9.50
N LEU A 279 -7.43 -2.49 -8.97
CA LEU A 279 -6.32 -1.56 -8.81
C LEU A 279 -6.29 -1.09 -7.36
N SER A 280 -5.15 -1.22 -6.71
CA SER A 280 -4.92 -0.76 -5.35
C SER A 280 -3.61 -0.01 -5.24
N PHE A 281 -3.61 1.10 -4.49
CA PHE A 281 -2.43 1.92 -4.24
C PHE A 281 -2.37 2.34 -2.77
N TRP A 282 -1.22 2.11 -2.14
CA TRP A 282 -0.94 2.45 -0.75
C TRP A 282 0.22 3.42 -0.67
N ARG A 283 0.14 4.34 0.29
CA ARG A 283 1.25 5.23 0.67
C ARG A 283 2.22 4.57 1.65
N SER A 284 2.46 3.30 1.49
CA SER A 284 3.33 2.51 2.34
C SER A 284 3.98 1.38 1.55
N ALA A 285 5.22 1.07 1.85
CA ALA A 285 5.83 -0.15 1.39
C ALA A 285 5.31 -1.33 2.22
N MET A 286 4.69 -2.29 1.56
CA MET A 286 4.16 -3.50 2.19
C MET A 286 5.26 -4.51 2.46
N THR A 287 5.19 -5.16 3.63
CA THR A 287 5.99 -6.34 3.93
C THR A 287 5.55 -7.55 3.09
N PRO A 288 6.41 -8.58 2.93
CA PRO A 288 6.02 -9.82 2.24
C PRO A 288 4.78 -10.49 2.83
N GLU A 289 4.60 -10.40 4.15
CA GLU A 289 3.43 -10.95 4.85
C GLU A 289 2.15 -10.19 4.50
N GLU A 290 2.21 -8.86 4.39
CA GLU A 290 1.07 -8.03 3.96
C GLU A 290 0.69 -8.34 2.49
N ILE A 291 1.68 -8.47 1.60
CA ILE A 291 1.47 -8.85 0.20
C ILE A 291 0.83 -10.25 0.11
N THR A 292 1.30 -11.19 0.94
CA THR A 292 0.74 -12.55 1.00
C THR A 292 -0.73 -12.55 1.44
N LEU A 293 -1.06 -11.79 2.50
CA LEU A 293 -2.45 -11.69 2.97
C LEU A 293 -3.34 -10.98 1.95
N HIS A 294 -2.82 -9.94 1.27
CA HIS A 294 -3.55 -9.28 0.19
C HIS A 294 -3.88 -10.27 -0.93
N HIS A 295 -2.89 -11.07 -1.37
CA HIS A 295 -3.12 -12.12 -2.37
C HIS A 295 -4.16 -13.16 -1.93
N GLN A 296 -4.21 -13.49 -0.65
CA GLN A 296 -5.21 -14.39 -0.05
C GLN A 296 -6.62 -13.77 0.07
N GLY A 297 -6.80 -12.52 -0.35
CA GLY A 297 -8.12 -11.88 -0.40
C GLY A 297 -8.41 -10.91 0.74
N ILE A 298 -7.47 -10.67 1.66
CA ILE A 298 -7.63 -9.71 2.73
C ILE A 298 -7.38 -8.29 2.21
N CYS A 299 -8.29 -7.36 2.48
CA CYS A 299 -8.09 -5.95 2.16
C CYS A 299 -7.07 -5.34 3.14
N MET A 300 -5.91 -4.90 2.64
CA MET A 300 -4.93 -4.17 3.43
C MET A 300 -5.36 -2.71 3.54
N LYS A 301 -5.83 -2.28 4.72
CA LYS A 301 -6.47 -0.95 4.90
C LYS A 301 -5.49 0.15 5.26
N SER A 302 -4.39 -0.17 5.97
CA SER A 302 -3.44 0.83 6.48
C SER A 302 -2.77 1.58 5.34
N SER A 303 -2.86 2.90 5.34
CA SER A 303 -2.32 3.79 4.29
C SER A 303 -2.87 3.54 2.89
N LEU A 304 -4.02 2.89 2.74
CA LEU A 304 -4.67 2.67 1.45
C LEU A 304 -5.24 4.00 0.95
N GLU A 305 -4.71 4.49 -0.17
CA GLU A 305 -5.15 5.76 -0.76
C GLU A 305 -6.13 5.57 -1.92
N ILE A 306 -5.89 4.54 -2.74
CA ILE A 306 -6.78 4.21 -3.85
C ILE A 306 -7.08 2.71 -3.80
N TYR A 307 -8.36 2.38 -3.91
CA TYR A 307 -8.85 1.04 -4.13
C TYR A 307 -10.07 1.08 -5.05
N THR A 308 -10.02 0.34 -6.13
CA THR A 308 -11.16 0.18 -7.03
C THR A 308 -11.23 -1.25 -7.56
N PRO A 309 -12.36 -1.96 -7.32
CA PRO A 309 -12.71 -3.14 -8.10
C PRO A 309 -13.06 -2.68 -9.52
N LEU A 310 -12.41 -3.24 -10.51
CA LEU A 310 -12.56 -2.80 -11.89
C LEU A 310 -13.70 -3.52 -12.58
N ASP A 311 -14.63 -2.74 -13.14
CA ASP A 311 -15.84 -3.19 -13.83
C ASP A 311 -16.01 -2.43 -15.14
N ASP A 312 -16.49 -3.12 -16.19
CA ASP A 312 -16.75 -2.49 -17.49
C ASP A 312 -17.79 -1.33 -17.41
N GLU A 313 -18.74 -1.37 -16.49
CA GLU A 313 -19.71 -0.28 -16.26
C GLU A 313 -19.03 1.04 -15.83
N MET A 314 -17.90 0.96 -15.15
CA MET A 314 -17.16 2.15 -14.67
C MET A 314 -16.52 2.98 -15.78
N LYS A 315 -16.45 2.46 -17.01
CA LYS A 315 -15.94 3.22 -18.16
C LYS A 315 -16.84 4.42 -18.49
N GLU A 316 -18.14 4.26 -18.26
CA GLU A 316 -19.15 5.29 -18.52
C GLU A 316 -19.51 6.06 -17.25
N MET A 317 -19.59 5.37 -16.10
CA MET A 317 -19.99 5.95 -14.83
C MET A 317 -18.86 6.69 -14.09
N GLY A 318 -17.60 6.46 -14.47
CA GLY A 318 -16.41 6.91 -13.76
C GLY A 318 -15.88 5.87 -12.78
N LEU A 319 -14.57 5.95 -12.51
CA LEU A 319 -13.88 5.06 -11.58
C LEU A 319 -14.18 5.49 -10.13
N ASP A 320 -14.66 4.56 -9.31
CA ASP A 320 -14.98 4.79 -7.91
C ASP A 320 -13.80 4.40 -7.01
N ASN A 321 -13.26 5.36 -6.28
CA ASN A 321 -12.26 5.09 -5.23
C ASN A 321 -12.96 4.69 -3.94
N ARG A 322 -12.85 3.42 -3.54
CA ARG A 322 -13.46 2.88 -2.32
C ARG A 322 -12.56 2.95 -1.08
N ALA A 323 -11.30 3.42 -1.20
CA ALA A 323 -10.46 3.68 -0.04
C ALA A 323 -11.02 4.84 0.80
N GLN A 324 -10.67 4.92 2.09
CA GLN A 324 -11.07 6.02 2.97
C GLN A 324 -10.26 7.29 2.70
N THR A 325 -10.30 7.76 1.46
CA THR A 325 -9.68 9.00 0.98
C THR A 325 -10.61 9.72 0.02
N LEU A 326 -10.34 10.97 -0.27
CA LEU A 326 -11.06 11.77 -1.28
C LEU A 326 -10.28 11.88 -2.59
N ASN A 327 -9.29 11.04 -2.81
CA ASN A 327 -8.54 11.03 -4.07
C ASN A 327 -9.47 10.64 -5.23
N THR A 328 -9.70 11.59 -6.13
CA THR A 328 -10.53 11.46 -7.35
C THR A 328 -9.69 11.52 -8.63
N SER A 329 -8.39 11.31 -8.54
CA SER A 329 -7.47 11.42 -9.68
C SER A 329 -7.65 10.31 -10.72
N MET A 330 -8.31 9.20 -10.37
CA MET A 330 -8.50 8.08 -11.28
C MET A 330 -9.39 8.45 -12.47
N GLN A 331 -8.90 8.16 -13.66
CA GLN A 331 -9.60 8.41 -14.92
C GLN A 331 -9.44 7.23 -15.88
N TYR A 332 -10.55 6.79 -16.47
CA TYR A 332 -10.52 5.95 -17.66
C TYR A 332 -10.30 6.85 -18.90
N VAL A 333 -9.28 6.53 -19.68
CA VAL A 333 -8.93 7.26 -20.90
C VAL A 333 -9.12 6.31 -22.08
N PRO A 334 -10.19 6.48 -22.89
CA PRO A 334 -10.40 5.68 -24.08
C PRO A 334 -9.34 6.02 -25.16
N LYS A 335 -9.14 5.13 -26.11
CA LYS A 335 -8.36 5.46 -27.31
C LYS A 335 -9.07 6.58 -28.09
N THR A 336 -8.39 7.68 -28.36
CA THR A 336 -8.93 8.74 -29.21
C THR A 336 -8.99 8.29 -30.67
N SER A 337 -10.09 8.56 -31.36
CA SER A 337 -10.34 8.18 -32.75
C SER A 337 -9.52 8.96 -33.77
N GLU A 338 -8.67 9.89 -33.35
CA GLU A 338 -7.92 10.79 -34.25
C GLU A 338 -6.67 10.21 -34.91
N GLU A 339 -6.23 9.00 -34.53
CA GLU A 339 -5.04 8.36 -35.15
C GLU A 339 -5.36 7.25 -36.17
N SER A 340 -6.65 7.00 -36.48
CA SER A 340 -6.99 5.92 -37.43
C SER A 340 -6.99 6.33 -38.91
N ASP A 341 -6.85 7.63 -39.24
CA ASP A 341 -6.94 8.14 -40.61
C ASP A 341 -5.69 8.95 -41.02
N LYS A 342 -4.52 8.33 -40.97
CA LYS A 342 -3.41 8.74 -41.84
C LYS A 342 -3.15 7.60 -42.82
N PRO A 343 -3.29 7.89 -44.12
CA PRO A 343 -3.10 6.92 -45.19
C PRO A 343 -1.65 6.43 -45.30
#